data_011dfa5597dc77c9d899ac759e9c26cc
#
_entry.id   011dfa5597dc77c9d899ac759e9c26cc
#
_cell.length_a   1.000
_cell.length_b   1.000
_cell.length_c   1.000
_cell.angle_alpha   90.00
_cell.angle_beta   90.00
_cell.angle_gamma   90.00
#
_symmetry.space_group_name_H-M   'P 1'
#
loop_
_entity.id
_entity.type
_entity.pdbx_description
1 polymer ?
#
loop_
_entity_poly.entity_id
_entity_poly.type
_entity_poly.pdbx_seq_one_letter_code
_entity_poly.pdbx_strand_id
1 'polypeptide(L)'
;DYWAATRYYFDCILGPFRRPFMQNGIKTARQLQPAIICPGHGPVLDTGIDEVLSAYDAWCLEDLPFPNKTVVIAYVSAYGYTAQLAEKMAEGVRDAGADALLFNLEKAGQAQVAASIGRAQGLLLGSPTILQEALKPVWDLTSCLYPAVHKGKLASAFGSYAWSGEAVPHLLEKLRQLRMRVPDDGFKVRLCPTQEDLAAARAYGEAFAKQL
;
A
#
# COMPACT_ATOMS: atom_id res chain seq x y z
N ASP A 1 22.76 14.09 -16.15
CA ASP A 1 23.17 12.68 -16.20
C ASP A 1 21.99 11.83 -16.69
N TYR A 2 22.21 11.12 -17.80
CA TYR A 2 21.19 10.28 -18.46
C TYR A 2 20.63 9.22 -17.50
N TRP A 3 21.49 8.50 -16.79
CA TRP A 3 21.06 7.41 -15.92
C TRP A 3 20.26 7.88 -14.71
N ALA A 4 20.64 9.00 -14.11
CA ALA A 4 19.88 9.58 -13.00
C ALA A 4 18.49 10.04 -13.46
N ALA A 5 18.38 10.67 -14.62
CA ALA A 5 17.10 11.09 -15.19
C ALA A 5 16.23 9.88 -15.59
N THR A 6 16.82 8.86 -16.19
CA THR A 6 16.14 7.63 -16.59
C THR A 6 15.63 6.86 -15.37
N ARG A 7 16.43 6.76 -14.31
CA ARG A 7 16.02 6.16 -13.04
C ARG A 7 14.89 6.94 -12.39
N TYR A 8 15.00 8.27 -12.33
CA TYR A 8 13.95 9.12 -11.79
C TYR A 8 12.62 8.97 -12.56
N TYR A 9 12.68 8.94 -13.89
CA TYR A 9 11.52 8.70 -14.73
C TYR A 9 10.91 7.32 -14.48
N PHE A 10 11.75 6.28 -14.37
CA PHE A 10 11.29 4.94 -14.03
C PHE A 10 10.54 4.92 -12.70
N ASP A 11 11.11 5.46 -11.64
CA ASP A 11 10.51 5.44 -10.31
C ASP A 11 9.19 6.21 -10.25
N CYS A 12 9.12 7.37 -10.91
CA CYS A 12 7.91 8.21 -10.88
C CYS A 12 6.78 7.73 -11.80
N ILE A 13 7.11 7.17 -12.96
CA ILE A 13 6.14 6.91 -14.03
C ILE A 13 5.99 5.41 -14.31
N LEU A 14 7.08 4.68 -14.49
CA LEU A 14 7.06 3.26 -14.86
C LEU A 14 7.02 2.33 -13.67
N GLY A 15 7.52 2.74 -12.53
CA GLY A 15 7.57 1.94 -11.30
C GLY A 15 6.23 1.31 -10.90
N PRO A 16 5.08 2.01 -10.97
CA PRO A 16 3.77 1.41 -10.74
C PRO A 16 3.41 0.27 -11.70
N PHE A 17 4.03 0.23 -12.87
CA PHE A 17 3.76 -0.74 -13.95
C PHE A 17 4.88 -1.76 -14.16
N ARG A 18 5.86 -1.81 -13.25
CA ARG A 18 7.04 -2.67 -13.39
C ARG A 18 6.69 -4.15 -13.61
N ARG A 19 5.59 -4.62 -13.03
CA ARG A 19 5.10 -6.00 -13.17
C ARG A 19 3.57 -6.03 -13.39
N PRO A 20 3.08 -6.81 -14.36
CA PRO A 20 3.82 -7.54 -15.39
C PRO A 20 4.18 -6.71 -16.63
N PHE A 21 3.71 -5.44 -16.72
CA PHE A 21 3.73 -4.67 -17.97
C PHE A 21 5.13 -4.37 -18.48
N MET A 22 5.99 -3.77 -17.66
CA MET A 22 7.37 -3.45 -18.05
C MET A 22 8.17 -4.72 -18.35
N GLN A 23 8.05 -5.77 -17.53
CA GLN A 23 8.73 -7.04 -17.79
C GLN A 23 8.33 -7.63 -19.14
N ASN A 24 7.05 -7.62 -19.48
CA ASN A 24 6.57 -8.07 -20.78
C ASN A 24 7.09 -7.19 -21.92
N GLY A 25 7.11 -5.88 -21.76
CA GLY A 25 7.66 -4.94 -22.73
C GLY A 25 9.15 -5.18 -22.99
N ILE A 26 9.95 -5.35 -21.93
CA ILE A 26 11.39 -5.65 -22.02
C ILE A 26 11.61 -6.99 -22.75
N LYS A 27 10.85 -8.03 -22.40
CA LYS A 27 10.93 -9.32 -23.10
C LYS A 27 10.63 -9.19 -24.60
N THR A 28 9.59 -8.44 -24.95
CA THR A 28 9.23 -8.19 -26.35
C THR A 28 10.31 -7.39 -27.07
N ALA A 29 10.85 -6.34 -26.45
CA ALA A 29 11.94 -5.55 -27.03
C ALA A 29 13.17 -6.41 -27.31
N ARG A 30 13.57 -7.29 -26.36
CA ARG A 30 14.68 -8.23 -26.59
C ARG A 30 14.44 -9.22 -27.72
N GLN A 31 13.19 -9.69 -27.89
CA GLN A 31 12.83 -10.60 -29.00
C GLN A 31 12.90 -9.91 -30.36
N LEU A 32 12.54 -8.63 -30.45
CA LEU A 32 12.56 -7.85 -31.70
C LEU A 32 13.97 -7.44 -32.12
N GLN A 33 14.93 -7.42 -31.20
CA GLN A 33 16.31 -6.99 -31.43
C GLN A 33 16.42 -5.66 -32.22
N PRO A 34 15.76 -4.58 -31.75
CA PRO A 34 15.69 -3.34 -32.51
C PRO A 34 17.06 -2.70 -32.61
N ALA A 35 17.40 -2.18 -33.79
CA ALA A 35 18.59 -1.38 -34.01
C ALA A 35 18.45 0.04 -33.41
N ILE A 36 17.21 0.54 -33.30
CA ILE A 36 16.89 1.86 -32.74
C ILE A 36 15.60 1.75 -31.93
N ILE A 37 15.56 2.40 -30.76
CA ILE A 37 14.35 2.58 -29.99
C ILE A 37 14.02 4.08 -29.94
N CYS A 38 12.80 4.43 -30.35
CA CYS A 38 12.27 5.78 -30.28
C CYS A 38 11.21 5.84 -29.17
N PRO A 39 11.57 6.20 -27.93
CA PRO A 39 10.61 6.25 -26.83
C PRO A 39 9.69 7.46 -26.98
N GLY A 40 8.47 7.37 -26.42
CA GLY A 40 7.54 8.52 -26.33
C GLY A 40 8.06 9.64 -25.42
N HIS A 41 8.95 9.30 -24.49
CA HIS A 41 9.62 10.23 -23.58
C HIS A 41 11.09 9.82 -23.45
N GLY A 42 12.00 10.78 -23.61
CA GLY A 42 13.44 10.56 -23.55
C GLY A 42 14.12 10.59 -24.93
N PRO A 43 15.45 10.42 -24.98
CA PRO A 43 16.21 10.44 -26.21
C PRO A 43 15.98 9.17 -27.04
N VAL A 44 16.21 9.26 -28.35
CA VAL A 44 16.31 8.10 -29.23
C VAL A 44 17.55 7.29 -28.83
N LEU A 45 17.39 5.98 -28.71
CA LEU A 45 18.45 5.05 -28.37
C LEU A 45 18.89 4.33 -29.67
N ASP A 46 20.06 4.62 -30.15
CA ASP A 46 20.72 3.98 -31.30
C ASP A 46 21.97 3.20 -30.86
N THR A 47 22.35 3.36 -29.60
CA THR A 47 23.45 2.66 -28.93
C THR A 47 23.03 2.33 -27.47
N GLY A 48 23.68 1.35 -26.83
CA GLY A 48 23.44 0.99 -25.42
C GLY A 48 22.05 0.42 -25.12
N ILE A 49 21.32 -0.08 -26.13
CA ILE A 49 19.96 -0.60 -25.99
C ILE A 49 19.91 -1.73 -24.95
N ASP A 50 20.83 -2.69 -25.05
CA ASP A 50 20.88 -3.84 -24.12
C ASP A 50 21.19 -3.40 -22.69
N GLU A 51 21.99 -2.36 -22.53
CA GLU A 51 22.31 -1.79 -21.21
C GLU A 51 21.06 -1.16 -20.57
N VAL A 52 20.30 -0.38 -21.35
CA VAL A 52 19.04 0.23 -20.88
C VAL A 52 18.00 -0.84 -20.56
N LEU A 53 17.81 -1.84 -21.42
CA LEU A 53 16.87 -2.94 -21.18
C LEU A 53 17.27 -3.75 -19.95
N SER A 54 18.57 -3.96 -19.72
CA SER A 54 19.08 -4.67 -18.54
C SER A 54 18.89 -3.88 -17.24
N ALA A 55 19.08 -2.57 -17.29
CA ALA A 55 18.80 -1.69 -16.15
C ALA A 55 17.32 -1.72 -15.79
N TYR A 56 16.43 -1.59 -16.79
CA TYR A 56 14.97 -1.66 -16.55
C TYR A 56 14.54 -3.02 -16.00
N ASP A 57 15.12 -4.10 -16.50
CA ASP A 57 14.84 -5.46 -16.01
C ASP A 57 15.24 -5.61 -14.53
N ALA A 58 16.45 -5.14 -14.17
CA ALA A 58 16.90 -5.11 -12.79
C ALA A 58 15.98 -4.27 -11.89
N TRP A 59 15.56 -3.08 -12.34
CA TRP A 59 14.64 -2.23 -11.57
C TRP A 59 13.23 -2.83 -11.44
N CYS A 60 12.82 -3.66 -12.39
CA CYS A 60 11.57 -4.41 -12.28
C CYS A 60 11.60 -5.49 -11.19
N LEU A 61 12.79 -5.97 -10.81
CA LEU A 61 12.97 -6.94 -9.72
C LEU A 61 13.04 -6.30 -8.34
N GLU A 62 13.15 -4.98 -8.26
CA GLU A 62 13.03 -4.27 -7.00
C GLU A 62 11.59 -4.31 -6.48
N ASP A 63 11.40 -4.08 -5.18
CA ASP A 63 10.07 -4.08 -4.53
C ASP A 63 9.23 -5.33 -4.83
N LEU A 64 9.87 -6.50 -4.88
CA LEU A 64 9.15 -7.76 -4.97
C LEU A 64 8.16 -7.91 -3.81
N PRO A 65 7.03 -8.59 -4.01
CA PRO A 65 6.12 -8.91 -2.92
C PRO A 65 6.86 -9.54 -1.75
N PHE A 66 6.40 -9.26 -0.54
CA PHE A 66 6.95 -9.95 0.63
C PHE A 66 6.78 -11.46 0.48
N PRO A 67 7.81 -12.26 0.87
CA PRO A 67 7.77 -13.72 0.69
C PRO A 67 6.66 -14.37 1.53
N ASN A 68 6.38 -13.81 2.71
CA ASN A 68 5.30 -14.24 3.57
C ASN A 68 4.04 -13.41 3.32
N LYS A 69 2.87 -13.97 3.63
CA LYS A 69 1.64 -13.19 3.72
C LYS A 69 1.85 -12.04 4.70
N THR A 70 1.70 -10.81 4.22
CA THR A 70 1.99 -9.60 5.00
C THR A 70 0.83 -8.63 4.95
N VAL A 71 0.47 -8.09 6.11
CA VAL A 71 -0.50 -7.01 6.26
C VAL A 71 0.22 -5.75 6.69
N VAL A 72 0.06 -4.68 5.93
CA VAL A 72 0.44 -3.34 6.38
C VAL A 72 -0.71 -2.75 7.19
N ILE A 73 -0.42 -2.27 8.40
CA ILE A 73 -1.34 -1.56 9.28
C ILE A 73 -0.82 -0.12 9.39
N ALA A 74 -1.39 0.78 8.61
CA ALA A 74 -1.00 2.18 8.57
C ALA A 74 -2.04 3.02 9.30
N TYR A 75 -1.64 3.77 10.31
CA TYR A 75 -2.57 4.48 11.17
C TYR A 75 -2.06 5.84 11.64
N VAL A 76 -3.00 6.68 12.02
CA VAL A 76 -2.77 7.89 12.79
C VAL A 76 -3.58 7.82 14.08
N SER A 77 -3.08 8.43 15.16
CA SER A 77 -3.74 8.33 16.46
C SER A 77 -3.53 9.60 17.28
N ALA A 78 -4.60 10.36 17.54
CA ALA A 78 -4.54 11.62 18.29
C ALA A 78 -4.41 11.39 19.81
N TYR A 79 -5.16 10.44 20.36
CA TYR A 79 -5.25 10.18 21.80
C TYR A 79 -4.73 8.78 22.22
N GLY A 80 -4.06 8.08 21.31
CA GLY A 80 -3.58 6.73 21.57
C GLY A 80 -4.61 5.62 21.35
N TYR A 81 -5.89 5.92 21.18
CA TYR A 81 -6.95 4.89 21.07
C TYR A 81 -6.85 4.08 19.78
N THR A 82 -6.70 4.76 18.64
CA THR A 82 -6.50 4.07 17.35
C THR A 82 -5.18 3.29 17.32
N ALA A 83 -4.13 3.77 18.02
CA ALA A 83 -2.87 3.05 18.14
C ALA A 83 -3.05 1.71 18.89
N GLN A 84 -3.78 1.70 20.01
CA GLN A 84 -4.07 0.46 20.74
C GLN A 84 -4.82 -0.56 19.87
N LEU A 85 -5.78 -0.10 19.07
CA LEU A 85 -6.48 -0.97 18.11
C LEU A 85 -5.52 -1.54 17.06
N ALA A 86 -4.63 -0.69 16.49
CA ALA A 86 -3.63 -1.11 15.51
C ALA A 86 -2.69 -2.19 16.07
N GLU A 87 -2.22 -2.02 17.29
CA GLU A 87 -1.35 -2.99 17.98
C GLU A 87 -2.06 -4.33 18.18
N LYS A 88 -3.33 -4.31 18.63
CA LYS A 88 -4.11 -5.54 18.81
C LYS A 88 -4.45 -6.23 17.49
N MET A 89 -4.78 -5.49 16.45
CA MET A 89 -4.95 -6.06 15.11
C MET A 89 -3.67 -6.71 14.59
N ALA A 90 -2.51 -6.10 14.86
CA ALA A 90 -1.22 -6.68 14.49
C ALA A 90 -0.93 -7.99 15.24
N GLU A 91 -1.29 -8.09 16.52
CA GLU A 91 -1.21 -9.35 17.27
C GLU A 91 -2.09 -10.41 16.57
N GLY A 92 -3.34 -10.09 16.23
CA GLY A 92 -4.25 -11.02 15.57
C GLY A 92 -3.77 -11.45 14.17
N VAL A 93 -3.19 -10.52 13.40
CA VAL A 93 -2.57 -10.85 12.10
C VAL A 93 -1.46 -11.89 12.28
N ARG A 94 -0.61 -11.74 13.30
CA ARG A 94 0.46 -12.68 13.61
C ARG A 94 -0.08 -14.02 14.11
N ASP A 95 -1.15 -14.03 14.89
CA ASP A 95 -1.84 -15.26 15.33
C ASP A 95 -2.34 -16.09 14.14
N ALA A 96 -2.72 -15.44 13.04
CA ALA A 96 -3.09 -16.11 11.78
C ALA A 96 -1.89 -16.60 10.95
N GLY A 97 -0.66 -16.41 11.42
CA GLY A 97 0.57 -16.82 10.73
C GLY A 97 1.01 -15.86 9.62
N ALA A 98 0.52 -14.62 9.60
CA ALA A 98 0.95 -13.58 8.66
C ALA A 98 1.86 -12.54 9.35
N ASP A 99 2.70 -11.88 8.58
CA ASP A 99 3.51 -10.77 9.08
C ASP A 99 2.66 -9.49 9.17
N ALA A 100 2.85 -8.73 10.24
CA ALA A 100 2.21 -7.44 10.45
C ALA A 100 3.24 -6.32 10.52
N LEU A 101 3.15 -5.36 9.59
CA LEU A 101 3.97 -4.16 9.54
C LEU A 101 3.13 -2.96 10.01
N LEU A 102 3.48 -2.41 11.19
CA LEU A 102 2.79 -1.25 11.76
C LEU A 102 3.52 0.04 11.39
N PHE A 103 2.75 1.00 10.89
CA PHE A 103 3.24 2.34 10.61
C PHE A 103 2.35 3.41 11.25
N ASN A 104 2.92 4.14 12.20
CA ASN A 104 2.33 5.40 12.65
C ASN A 104 2.69 6.49 11.61
N LEU A 105 1.69 7.02 10.92
CA LEU A 105 1.84 7.97 9.80
C LEU A 105 2.35 9.35 10.22
N GLU A 106 2.35 9.67 11.50
CA GLU A 106 2.98 10.88 12.03
C GLU A 106 4.50 10.76 12.12
N LYS A 107 5.03 9.52 12.09
CA LYS A 107 6.45 9.22 12.29
C LYS A 107 7.09 8.56 11.07
N ALA A 108 6.32 7.80 10.31
CA ALA A 108 6.82 7.04 9.17
C ALA A 108 6.84 7.89 7.90
N GLY A 109 7.86 7.73 7.08
CA GLY A 109 7.94 8.36 5.76
C GLY A 109 6.88 7.80 4.81
N GLN A 110 6.07 8.68 4.22
CA GLN A 110 4.95 8.31 3.34
C GLN A 110 5.38 7.40 2.18
N ALA A 111 6.51 7.68 1.53
CA ALA A 111 7.03 6.86 0.44
C ALA A 111 7.38 5.43 0.88
N GLN A 112 7.96 5.27 2.06
CA GLN A 112 8.27 3.97 2.65
C GLN A 112 7.00 3.16 2.90
N VAL A 113 5.97 3.79 3.46
CA VAL A 113 4.69 3.13 3.75
C VAL A 113 4.01 2.71 2.45
N ALA A 114 3.95 3.59 1.45
CA ALA A 114 3.37 3.29 0.15
C ALA A 114 4.09 2.13 -0.56
N ALA A 115 5.43 2.11 -0.53
CA ALA A 115 6.23 1.00 -1.05
C ALA A 115 5.92 -0.33 -0.31
N SER A 116 5.79 -0.28 1.02
CA SER A 116 5.44 -1.46 1.82
C SER A 116 4.03 -1.97 1.47
N ILE A 117 3.05 -1.07 1.28
CA ILE A 117 1.70 -1.42 0.83
C ILE A 117 1.76 -2.08 -0.56
N GLY A 118 2.59 -1.57 -1.48
CA GLY A 118 2.78 -2.17 -2.80
C GLY A 118 3.19 -3.64 -2.73
N ARG A 119 4.06 -3.99 -1.79
CA ARG A 119 4.63 -5.34 -1.58
C ARG A 119 3.76 -6.28 -0.76
N ALA A 120 2.88 -5.75 0.10
CA ALA A 120 2.03 -6.53 1.00
C ALA A 120 0.78 -7.08 0.30
N GLN A 121 0.16 -8.10 0.87
CA GLN A 121 -1.07 -8.72 0.39
C GLN A 121 -2.31 -8.09 1.02
N GLY A 122 -2.19 -7.51 2.21
CA GLY A 122 -3.27 -6.87 2.94
C GLY A 122 -2.94 -5.45 3.42
N LEU A 123 -3.98 -4.63 3.56
CA LEU A 123 -3.90 -3.26 4.08
C LEU A 123 -5.01 -2.99 5.09
N LEU A 124 -4.65 -2.54 6.29
CA LEU A 124 -5.57 -1.96 7.26
C LEU A 124 -5.23 -0.48 7.46
N LEU A 125 -6.20 0.41 7.21
CA LEU A 125 -6.04 1.84 7.42
C LEU A 125 -6.73 2.27 8.70
N GLY A 126 -6.01 2.97 9.58
CA GLY A 126 -6.50 3.42 10.89
C GLY A 126 -6.53 4.92 11.05
N SER A 127 -7.68 5.48 11.44
CA SER A 127 -7.80 6.89 11.82
C SER A 127 -8.89 7.10 12.87
N PRO A 128 -8.69 8.00 13.86
CA PRO A 128 -9.80 8.50 14.62
C PRO A 128 -10.69 9.37 13.72
N THR A 129 -11.96 9.54 14.11
CA THR A 129 -12.85 10.53 13.51
C THR A 129 -12.71 11.85 14.25
N ILE A 130 -12.21 12.88 13.57
CA ILE A 130 -12.13 14.26 14.08
C ILE A 130 -12.71 15.18 12.99
N LEU A 131 -13.61 16.08 13.39
CA LEU A 131 -14.33 16.94 12.47
C LEU A 131 -15.07 16.19 11.36
N GLN A 132 -15.69 15.04 11.72
CA GLN A 132 -16.43 14.15 10.82
C GLN A 132 -15.58 13.52 9.71
N GLU A 133 -14.24 13.47 9.88
CA GLU A 133 -13.34 13.00 8.84
C GLU A 133 -12.16 12.19 9.42
N ALA A 134 -11.51 11.42 8.56
CA ALA A 134 -10.21 10.83 8.87
C ALA A 134 -9.13 11.92 8.88
N LEU A 135 -8.08 11.72 9.66
CA LEU A 135 -7.00 12.69 9.76
C LEU A 135 -6.14 12.73 8.49
N LYS A 136 -5.63 13.92 8.19
CA LYS A 136 -4.86 14.22 6.97
C LYS A 136 -3.75 13.22 6.62
N PRO A 137 -2.92 12.70 7.56
CA PRO A 137 -1.84 11.76 7.19
C PRO A 137 -2.33 10.51 6.47
N VAL A 138 -3.54 10.02 6.78
CA VAL A 138 -4.11 8.86 6.07
C VAL A 138 -4.55 9.23 4.66
N TRP A 139 -5.12 10.42 4.47
CA TRP A 139 -5.50 10.93 3.14
C TRP A 139 -4.27 11.17 2.26
N ASP A 140 -3.22 11.76 2.81
CA ASP A 140 -1.96 11.94 2.10
C ASP A 140 -1.40 10.59 1.61
N LEU A 141 -1.40 9.57 2.47
CA LEU A 141 -0.99 8.22 2.08
C LEU A 141 -1.87 7.66 0.97
N THR A 142 -3.20 7.77 1.07
CA THR A 142 -4.10 7.21 0.05
C THR A 142 -3.96 7.90 -1.30
N SER A 143 -3.50 9.15 -1.34
CA SER A 143 -3.22 9.88 -2.60
C SER A 143 -2.02 9.30 -3.36
N CYS A 144 -1.15 8.54 -2.70
CA CYS A 144 0.00 7.86 -3.30
C CYS A 144 -0.32 6.43 -3.78
N LEU A 145 -1.56 5.95 -3.61
CA LEU A 145 -1.96 4.61 -4.00
C LEU A 145 -2.65 4.64 -5.37
N TYR A 146 -2.34 3.64 -6.22
CA TYR A 146 -2.82 3.58 -7.60
C TYR A 146 -3.63 2.30 -7.83
N PRO A 147 -4.79 2.36 -8.51
CA PRO A 147 -5.57 1.16 -8.84
C PRO A 147 -4.78 0.13 -9.66
N ALA A 148 -3.85 0.57 -10.52
CA ALA A 148 -3.03 -0.32 -11.34
C ALA A 148 -2.14 -1.27 -10.50
N VAL A 149 -1.71 -0.83 -9.30
CA VAL A 149 -0.84 -1.60 -8.40
C VAL A 149 -1.63 -2.33 -7.32
N HIS A 150 -2.74 -1.73 -6.86
CA HIS A 150 -3.40 -2.15 -5.62
C HIS A 150 -4.74 -2.88 -5.86
N LYS A 151 -5.22 -2.93 -7.11
CA LYS A 151 -6.46 -3.65 -7.48
C LYS A 151 -6.47 -5.08 -6.95
N GLY A 152 -7.56 -5.45 -6.29
CA GLY A 152 -7.77 -6.80 -5.75
C GLY A 152 -7.07 -7.09 -4.43
N LYS A 153 -6.17 -6.23 -3.96
CA LYS A 153 -5.53 -6.35 -2.64
C LYS A 153 -6.59 -6.29 -1.54
N LEU A 154 -6.50 -7.17 -0.56
CA LEU A 154 -7.40 -7.16 0.59
C LEU A 154 -7.18 -5.89 1.40
N ALA A 155 -8.25 -5.17 1.71
CA ALA A 155 -8.15 -3.93 2.48
C ALA A 155 -9.37 -3.70 3.36
N SER A 156 -9.14 -3.08 4.51
CA SER A 156 -10.20 -2.58 5.37
C SER A 156 -9.74 -1.35 6.16
N ALA A 157 -10.63 -0.76 6.95
CA ALA A 157 -10.35 0.41 7.75
C ALA A 157 -10.82 0.23 9.20
N PHE A 158 -10.18 0.95 10.12
CA PHE A 158 -10.55 0.92 11.53
C PHE A 158 -10.34 2.28 12.19
N GLY A 159 -10.97 2.48 13.34
CA GLY A 159 -10.73 3.72 14.07
C GLY A 159 -11.55 3.89 15.34
N SER A 160 -11.17 4.91 16.12
CA SER A 160 -11.91 5.37 17.28
C SER A 160 -12.72 6.62 16.94
N TYR A 161 -13.83 6.83 17.62
CA TYR A 161 -14.69 8.00 17.42
C TYR A 161 -15.43 8.36 18.70
N ALA A 162 -15.96 9.60 18.77
CA ALA A 162 -16.78 10.04 19.91
C ALA A 162 -18.27 10.13 19.55
N TRP A 163 -18.62 10.76 18.44
CA TRP A 163 -20.01 11.07 18.05
C TRP A 163 -20.56 10.14 16.97
N SER A 164 -20.03 10.15 15.77
CA SER A 164 -20.66 9.56 14.58
C SER A 164 -19.78 8.58 13.79
N GLY A 165 -18.45 8.77 13.76
CA GLY A 165 -17.51 7.76 13.25
C GLY A 165 -17.43 7.64 11.74
N GLU A 166 -17.37 8.75 11.01
CA GLU A 166 -17.36 8.83 9.56
C GLU A 166 -16.01 8.44 8.93
N ALA A 167 -14.90 8.56 9.67
CA ALA A 167 -13.57 8.26 9.15
C ALA A 167 -13.49 6.85 8.51
N VAL A 168 -14.04 5.83 9.18
CA VAL A 168 -13.96 4.44 8.69
C VAL A 168 -14.74 4.26 7.39
N PRO A 169 -16.04 4.62 7.27
CA PRO A 169 -16.75 4.50 5.99
C PRO A 169 -16.12 5.34 4.87
N HIS A 170 -15.58 6.54 5.14
CA HIS A 170 -14.89 7.35 4.12
C HIS A 170 -13.62 6.63 3.61
N LEU A 171 -12.82 6.06 4.52
CA LEU A 171 -11.64 5.28 4.14
C LEU A 171 -12.00 4.03 3.35
N LEU A 172 -13.05 3.30 3.73
CA LEU A 172 -13.52 2.12 2.99
C LEU A 172 -13.96 2.50 1.57
N GLU A 173 -14.66 3.62 1.40
CA GLU A 173 -15.05 4.10 0.08
C GLU A 173 -13.81 4.44 -0.76
N LYS A 174 -12.81 5.09 -0.18
CA LYS A 174 -11.54 5.36 -0.86
C LYS A 174 -10.83 4.08 -1.29
N LEU A 175 -10.81 3.04 -0.46
CA LEU A 175 -10.23 1.74 -0.79
C LEU A 175 -10.98 1.06 -1.94
N ARG A 176 -12.32 1.17 -1.99
CA ARG A 176 -13.14 0.69 -3.12
C ARG A 176 -12.84 1.44 -4.42
N GLN A 177 -12.66 2.76 -4.36
CA GLN A 177 -12.24 3.57 -5.52
C GLN A 177 -10.86 3.15 -6.05
N LEU A 178 -9.97 2.71 -5.18
CA LEU A 178 -8.69 2.11 -5.54
C LEU A 178 -8.83 0.66 -6.07
N ARG A 179 -10.06 0.16 -6.22
CA ARG A 179 -10.40 -1.20 -6.68
C ARG A 179 -9.81 -2.31 -5.80
N MET A 180 -9.59 -2.02 -4.54
CA MET A 180 -9.22 -3.03 -3.55
C MET A 180 -10.42 -3.90 -3.17
N ARG A 181 -10.17 -5.10 -2.68
CA ARG A 181 -11.19 -5.99 -2.13
C ARG A 181 -11.48 -5.58 -0.69
N VAL A 182 -12.63 -4.97 -0.46
CA VAL A 182 -13.12 -4.50 0.85
C VAL A 182 -14.27 -5.39 1.28
N PRO A 183 -14.04 -6.38 2.17
CA PRO A 183 -15.01 -7.44 2.47
C PRO A 183 -16.05 -7.05 3.52
N ASP A 184 -15.83 -5.98 4.28
CA ASP A 184 -16.63 -5.62 5.46
C ASP A 184 -16.82 -4.09 5.58
N ASP A 185 -17.50 -3.69 6.66
CA ASP A 185 -17.77 -2.29 6.99
C ASP A 185 -16.73 -1.69 7.95
N GLY A 186 -15.58 -2.38 8.11
CA GLY A 186 -14.50 -1.95 8.97
C GLY A 186 -14.74 -2.17 10.46
N PHE A 187 -13.81 -1.69 11.27
CA PHE A 187 -13.86 -1.85 12.73
C PHE A 187 -13.87 -0.49 13.43
N LYS A 188 -14.86 -0.25 14.28
CA LYS A 188 -15.03 1.04 14.98
C LYS A 188 -15.22 0.84 16.47
N VAL A 189 -14.53 1.66 17.27
CA VAL A 189 -14.70 1.70 18.72
C VAL A 189 -15.07 3.11 19.17
N ARG A 190 -16.06 3.22 20.02
CA ARG A 190 -16.48 4.50 20.57
C ARG A 190 -15.67 4.86 21.80
N LEU A 191 -15.03 6.03 21.78
CA LEU A 191 -14.19 6.57 22.86
C LEU A 191 -12.96 5.70 23.16
N CYS A 192 -12.60 5.55 24.45
CA CYS A 192 -11.46 4.75 24.89
C CYS A 192 -11.78 3.24 24.75
N PRO A 193 -10.94 2.46 24.05
CA PRO A 193 -11.16 1.03 23.94
C PRO A 193 -11.16 0.32 25.30
N THR A 194 -12.15 -0.51 25.55
CA THR A 194 -12.21 -1.42 26.68
C THR A 194 -11.35 -2.67 26.41
N GLN A 195 -11.16 -3.53 27.41
CA GLN A 195 -10.46 -4.81 27.20
C GLN A 195 -11.21 -5.73 26.23
N GLU A 196 -12.54 -5.65 26.21
CA GLU A 196 -13.38 -6.38 25.26
C GLU A 196 -13.19 -5.85 23.83
N ASP A 197 -13.16 -4.53 23.65
CA ASP A 197 -12.87 -3.90 22.33
C ASP A 197 -11.47 -4.28 21.81
N LEU A 198 -10.48 -4.33 22.71
CA LEU A 198 -9.12 -4.73 22.35
C LEU A 198 -9.03 -6.21 21.96
N ALA A 199 -9.77 -7.08 22.66
CA ALA A 199 -9.88 -8.49 22.29
C ALA A 199 -10.60 -8.66 20.93
N ALA A 200 -11.66 -7.89 20.68
CA ALA A 200 -12.37 -7.85 19.41
C ALA A 200 -11.50 -7.33 18.28
N ALA A 201 -10.66 -6.30 18.52
CA ALA A 201 -9.69 -5.80 17.54
C ALA A 201 -8.65 -6.86 17.16
N ARG A 202 -8.15 -7.65 18.12
CA ARG A 202 -7.25 -8.79 17.85
C ARG A 202 -7.95 -9.85 17.00
N ALA A 203 -9.16 -10.25 17.37
CA ALA A 203 -9.94 -11.22 16.60
C ALA A 203 -10.24 -10.71 15.18
N TYR A 204 -10.51 -9.41 15.01
CA TYR A 204 -10.68 -8.79 13.69
C TYR A 204 -9.42 -8.89 12.83
N GLY A 205 -8.25 -8.58 13.39
CA GLY A 205 -6.96 -8.72 12.69
C GLY A 205 -6.68 -10.15 12.25
N GLU A 206 -6.98 -11.13 13.11
CA GLU A 206 -6.86 -12.56 12.80
C GLU A 206 -7.80 -12.98 11.66
N ALA A 207 -9.07 -12.60 11.76
CA ALA A 207 -10.08 -12.90 10.73
C ALA A 207 -9.76 -12.24 9.38
N PHE A 208 -9.22 -11.01 9.40
CA PHE A 208 -8.75 -10.33 8.20
C PHE A 208 -7.59 -11.08 7.55
N ALA A 209 -6.57 -11.46 8.30
CA ALA A 209 -5.40 -12.15 7.76
C ALA A 209 -5.72 -13.54 7.20
N LYS A 210 -6.71 -14.24 7.75
CA LYS A 210 -7.19 -15.54 7.22
C LYS A 210 -7.81 -15.44 5.82
N GLN A 211 -8.15 -14.25 5.36
CA GLN A 211 -8.72 -14.02 4.03
C GLN A 211 -7.67 -13.74 2.94
N LEU A 212 -6.38 -13.66 3.29
CA LEU A 212 -5.27 -13.44 2.36
C LEU A 212 -5.05 -14.65 1.41
#